data_34bc1339c57bdf11edbb3f4253865a0d
#
_entry.id   34bc1339c57bdf11edbb3f4253865a0d
#
_cell.length_a   1.000
_cell.length_b   1.000
_cell.length_c   1.000
_cell.angle_alpha   90.00
_cell.angle_beta   90.00
_cell.angle_gamma   90.00
#
_symmetry.space_group_name_H-M   'P 1'
#
loop_
_entity.id
_entity.type
_entity.pdbx_description
1 polymer ?
#
loop_
_entity_poly.entity_id
_entity_poly.type
_entity_poly.pdbx_seq_one_letter_code
_entity_poly.pdbx_strand_id
1 'polypeptide(L)'
;MSKILIVEDEQHQRELYSMELQEEGYEVEQASNGKEAVEMVKNNKYDLVVMDIRMPEMDGIEALGKILSKDKKIPIIIYTAYSNYKSNFMTWTADAYVTKSSNFDELKEKISEVLASRS
;
A
#
# COMPACT_ATOMS: atom_id res chain seq x y z
N MET A 1 3.01 14.10 11.13
CA MET A 1 3.59 12.81 10.74
C MET A 1 2.58 12.04 9.90
N SER A 2 3.00 11.57 8.73
CA SER A 2 2.09 10.84 7.85
C SER A 2 1.83 9.45 8.37
N LYS A 3 0.60 8.99 8.23
CA LYS A 3 0.16 7.67 8.69
C LYS A 3 -0.04 6.76 7.48
N ILE A 4 0.70 5.66 7.44
CA ILE A 4 0.71 4.73 6.32
C ILE A 4 0.14 3.38 6.75
N LEU A 5 -0.74 2.82 5.91
CA LEU A 5 -1.23 1.46 6.09
C LEU A 5 -0.46 0.54 5.15
N ILE A 6 0.16 -0.49 5.70
CA ILE A 6 0.84 -1.52 4.92
C ILE A 6 -0.07 -2.74 4.85
N VAL A 7 -0.32 -3.22 3.64
CA VAL A 7 -1.15 -4.41 3.41
C VAL A 7 -0.27 -5.49 2.77
N GLU A 8 0.02 -6.53 3.52
CA GLU A 8 0.93 -7.60 3.11
C GLU A 8 0.58 -8.85 3.91
N ASP A 9 0.37 -9.97 3.22
CA ASP A 9 -0.04 -11.22 3.88
C ASP A 9 1.13 -11.95 4.55
N GLU A 10 2.36 -11.76 4.06
CA GLU A 10 3.52 -12.44 4.62
C GLU A 10 4.05 -11.63 5.82
N GLN A 11 3.99 -12.24 7.01
CA GLN A 11 4.27 -11.54 8.25
C GLN A 11 5.68 -10.92 8.33
N HIS A 12 6.70 -11.67 7.91
CA HIS A 12 8.07 -11.16 7.98
C HIS A 12 8.27 -9.96 7.07
N GLN A 13 7.69 -9.99 5.87
CA GLN A 13 7.77 -8.87 4.96
C GLN A 13 7.01 -7.67 5.50
N ARG A 14 5.82 -7.91 6.05
CA ARG A 14 5.01 -6.84 6.62
C ARG A 14 5.74 -6.12 7.76
N GLU A 15 6.35 -6.88 8.64
CA GLU A 15 7.11 -6.31 9.75
C GLU A 15 8.34 -5.55 9.27
N LEU A 16 9.03 -6.09 8.27
CA LEU A 16 10.22 -5.44 7.71
C LEU A 16 9.86 -4.10 7.06
N TYR A 17 8.80 -4.06 6.25
CA TYR A 17 8.36 -2.81 5.63
C TYR A 17 7.98 -1.79 6.70
N SER A 18 7.30 -2.25 7.75
CA SER A 18 6.91 -1.36 8.84
C SER A 18 8.12 -0.73 9.51
N MET A 19 9.14 -1.52 9.81
CA MET A 19 10.36 -1.02 10.43
C MET A 19 11.06 0.00 9.53
N GLU A 20 11.18 -0.32 8.24
CA GLU A 20 11.84 0.56 7.29
C GLU A 20 11.13 1.91 7.18
N LEU A 21 9.81 1.90 7.14
CA LEU A 21 9.07 3.13 7.02
C LEU A 21 9.01 3.92 8.33
N GLN A 22 8.98 3.23 9.46
CA GLN A 22 9.06 3.91 10.76
C GLN A 22 10.40 4.63 10.92
N GLU A 23 11.48 4.05 10.41
CA GLU A 23 12.79 4.70 10.42
C GLU A 23 12.79 6.00 9.61
N GLU A 24 11.92 6.10 8.60
CA GLU A 24 11.78 7.32 7.81
C GLU A 24 10.89 8.37 8.48
N GLY A 25 10.36 8.06 9.66
CA GLY A 25 9.55 9.00 10.43
C GLY A 25 8.05 8.87 10.25
N TYR A 26 7.59 7.86 9.51
CA TYR A 26 6.15 7.64 9.31
C TYR A 26 5.54 6.87 10.48
N GLU A 27 4.26 7.13 10.73
CA GLU A 27 3.45 6.28 11.60
C GLU A 27 2.91 5.15 10.73
N VAL A 28 3.04 3.90 11.17
CA VAL A 28 2.70 2.75 10.33
C VAL A 28 1.73 1.83 11.05
N GLU A 29 0.67 1.43 10.35
CA GLU A 29 -0.22 0.35 10.78
C GLU A 29 -0.19 -0.77 9.75
N GLN A 30 -0.60 -1.96 10.15
CA GLN A 30 -0.44 -3.15 9.34
C GLN A 30 -1.77 -3.88 9.16
N ALA A 31 -2.02 -4.36 7.94
CA ALA A 31 -3.12 -5.26 7.64
C ALA A 31 -2.53 -6.52 7.01
N SER A 32 -3.04 -7.67 7.38
CA SER A 32 -2.51 -8.95 6.92
C SER A 32 -3.19 -9.47 5.65
N ASN A 33 -4.25 -8.83 5.22
CA ASN A 33 -4.95 -9.20 3.98
C ASN A 33 -5.82 -8.03 3.52
N GLY A 34 -6.38 -8.17 2.31
CA GLY A 34 -7.19 -7.11 1.72
C GLY A 34 -8.48 -6.84 2.48
N LYS A 35 -9.10 -7.87 3.03
CA LYS A 35 -10.33 -7.72 3.79
C LYS A 35 -10.10 -6.88 5.05
N GLU A 36 -9.03 -7.16 5.76
CA GLU A 36 -8.64 -6.41 6.93
C GLU A 36 -8.34 -4.95 6.56
N ALA A 37 -7.63 -4.75 5.45
CA ALA A 37 -7.30 -3.42 4.97
C ALA A 37 -8.55 -2.58 4.68
N VAL A 38 -9.55 -3.17 4.03
CA VAL A 38 -10.80 -2.48 3.73
C VAL A 38 -11.49 -2.04 5.01
N GLU A 39 -11.54 -2.91 6.02
CA GLU A 39 -12.14 -2.57 7.31
C GLU A 39 -11.37 -1.45 8.01
N MET A 40 -10.05 -1.49 7.97
CA MET A 40 -9.22 -0.47 8.61
C MET A 40 -9.42 0.89 7.95
N VAL A 41 -9.46 0.94 6.62
CA VAL A 41 -9.69 2.19 5.90
C VAL A 41 -11.08 2.74 6.18
N LYS A 42 -12.07 1.88 6.36
CA LYS A 42 -13.43 2.28 6.70
C LYS A 42 -13.49 3.00 8.05
N ASN A 43 -12.69 2.56 9.01
CA ASN A 43 -12.76 3.03 10.39
C ASN A 43 -11.67 4.03 10.79
N ASN A 44 -10.68 4.24 9.95
CA ASN A 44 -9.53 5.10 10.24
C ASN A 44 -9.13 5.90 9.02
N LYS A 45 -8.40 6.99 9.23
CA LYS A 45 -7.85 7.76 8.12
C LYS A 45 -6.37 7.48 7.98
N TYR A 46 -5.95 7.26 6.73
CA TYR A 46 -4.55 7.06 6.40
C TYR A 46 -4.14 8.07 5.33
N ASP A 47 -2.87 8.46 5.35
CA ASP A 47 -2.33 9.36 4.34
C ASP A 47 -1.90 8.61 3.10
N LEU A 48 -1.67 7.29 3.21
CA LEU A 48 -1.22 6.47 2.10
C LEU A 48 -1.38 5.00 2.44
N VAL A 49 -1.65 4.19 1.43
CA VAL A 49 -1.68 2.73 1.55
C VAL A 49 -0.61 2.12 0.65
N VAL A 50 0.21 1.23 1.21
CA VAL A 50 1.17 0.42 0.45
C VAL A 50 0.62 -1.01 0.44
N MET A 51 0.37 -1.57 -0.73
CA MET A 51 -0.37 -2.80 -0.86
C MET A 51 0.28 -3.76 -1.85
N ASP A 52 0.40 -5.05 -1.46
CA ASP A 52 0.70 -6.13 -2.39
C ASP A 52 -0.63 -6.59 -3.00
N ILE A 53 -0.65 -6.80 -4.32
CA ILE A 53 -1.87 -7.22 -5.01
C ILE A 53 -2.06 -8.74 -5.05
N ARG A 54 -1.04 -9.50 -4.69
CA ARG A 54 -1.14 -10.98 -4.61
C ARG A 54 -1.31 -11.40 -3.16
N MET A 55 -2.55 -11.61 -2.73
CA MET A 55 -2.88 -12.00 -1.37
C MET A 55 -4.01 -13.03 -1.37
N PRO A 56 -4.00 -13.98 -0.41
CA PRO A 56 -5.15 -14.88 -0.25
C PRO A 56 -6.38 -14.13 0.28
N GLU A 57 -7.50 -14.77 0.35
CA GLU A 57 -8.80 -14.28 0.84
C GLU A 57 -9.40 -13.18 -0.04
N MET A 58 -8.82 -12.01 -0.07
CA MET A 58 -9.25 -10.95 -0.96
C MET A 58 -8.00 -10.41 -1.62
N ASP A 59 -7.88 -10.58 -2.94
CA ASP A 59 -6.67 -10.12 -3.60
C ASP A 59 -6.59 -8.59 -3.62
N GLY A 60 -5.39 -8.07 -3.89
CA GLY A 60 -5.14 -6.64 -3.82
C GLY A 60 -5.93 -5.83 -4.83
N ILE A 61 -6.25 -6.41 -6.00
CA ILE A 61 -7.04 -5.70 -7.02
C ILE A 61 -8.46 -5.46 -6.49
N GLU A 62 -9.07 -6.47 -5.90
CA GLU A 62 -10.41 -6.32 -5.30
C GLU A 62 -10.36 -5.35 -4.13
N ALA A 63 -9.35 -5.47 -3.27
CA ALA A 63 -9.19 -4.58 -2.12
C ALA A 63 -8.99 -3.14 -2.56
N LEU A 64 -8.20 -2.92 -3.62
CA LEU A 64 -7.98 -1.59 -4.18
C LEU A 64 -9.29 -0.91 -4.54
N GLY A 65 -10.16 -1.63 -5.26
CA GLY A 65 -11.47 -1.08 -5.64
C GLY A 65 -12.33 -0.75 -4.43
N LYS A 66 -12.34 -1.61 -3.43
CA LYS A 66 -13.15 -1.40 -2.22
C LYS A 66 -12.61 -0.26 -1.35
N ILE A 67 -11.30 -0.14 -1.24
CA ILE A 67 -10.68 0.96 -0.50
C ILE A 67 -11.03 2.29 -1.18
N LEU A 68 -10.92 2.37 -2.49
CA LEU A 68 -11.24 3.59 -3.23
C LEU A 68 -12.73 3.93 -3.17
N SER A 69 -13.59 2.95 -2.97
CA SER A 69 -15.02 3.23 -2.78
C SER A 69 -15.30 3.87 -1.42
N LYS A 70 -14.45 3.64 -0.42
CA LYS A 70 -14.60 4.24 0.91
C LYS A 70 -13.92 5.60 0.98
N ASP A 71 -12.79 5.77 0.32
CA ASP A 71 -12.04 7.01 0.28
C ASP A 71 -11.43 7.17 -1.10
N LYS A 72 -12.08 7.96 -1.95
CA LYS A 72 -11.67 8.14 -3.34
C LYS A 72 -10.35 8.89 -3.50
N LYS A 73 -9.93 9.57 -2.46
CA LYS A 73 -8.73 10.42 -2.49
C LYS A 73 -7.51 9.81 -1.85
N ILE A 74 -7.65 8.64 -1.23
CA ILE A 74 -6.52 8.03 -0.53
C ILE A 74 -5.45 7.60 -1.54
N PRO A 75 -4.19 8.03 -1.37
CA PRO A 75 -3.12 7.58 -2.26
C PRO A 75 -2.80 6.11 -2.02
N ILE A 76 -2.60 5.36 -3.09
CA ILE A 76 -2.28 3.94 -3.01
C ILE A 76 -1.04 3.66 -3.85
N ILE A 77 -0.05 3.00 -3.25
CA ILE A 77 1.11 2.48 -3.95
C ILE A 77 1.03 0.97 -3.97
N ILE A 78 1.04 0.39 -5.15
CA ILE A 78 1.11 -1.06 -5.30
C ILE A 78 2.58 -1.47 -5.24
N TYR A 79 2.91 -2.37 -4.32
CA TYR A 79 4.27 -2.83 -4.09
C TYR A 79 4.27 -4.35 -4.15
N THR A 80 4.73 -4.91 -5.27
CA THR A 80 4.58 -6.33 -5.54
C THR A 80 5.78 -6.88 -6.30
N ALA A 81 6.00 -8.19 -6.16
CA ALA A 81 7.02 -8.89 -6.96
C ALA A 81 6.55 -9.18 -8.40
N TYR A 82 5.27 -8.95 -8.68
CA TYR A 82 4.66 -9.37 -9.96
C TYR A 82 4.44 -8.18 -10.88
N SER A 83 5.21 -8.11 -11.97
CA SER A 83 5.13 -7.00 -12.91
C SER A 83 3.97 -7.14 -13.91
N ASN A 84 3.43 -8.35 -14.08
CA ASN A 84 2.37 -8.58 -15.06
C ASN A 84 1.04 -7.89 -14.70
N TYR A 85 0.89 -7.44 -13.46
CA TYR A 85 -0.30 -6.69 -13.05
C TYR A 85 -0.29 -5.24 -13.51
N LYS A 86 0.83 -4.74 -14.04
CA LYS A 86 0.91 -3.35 -14.51
C LYS A 86 -0.08 -3.05 -15.62
N SER A 87 -0.44 -4.05 -16.42
CA SER A 87 -1.41 -3.88 -17.51
C SER A 87 -2.86 -4.03 -17.07
N ASN A 88 -3.10 -4.39 -15.80
CA ASN A 88 -4.46 -4.54 -15.30
C ASN A 88 -5.10 -3.18 -15.13
N PHE A 89 -6.32 -3.04 -15.63
CA PHE A 89 -7.06 -1.78 -15.58
C PHE A 89 -7.12 -1.20 -14.16
N MET A 90 -7.39 -2.04 -13.16
CA MET A 90 -7.55 -1.56 -11.77
C MET A 90 -6.25 -1.02 -11.17
N THR A 91 -5.10 -1.51 -11.63
CA THR A 91 -3.83 -0.99 -11.09
C THR A 91 -3.55 0.44 -11.55
N TRP A 92 -4.20 0.90 -12.63
CA TRP A 92 -4.04 2.27 -13.10
C TRP A 92 -4.69 3.29 -12.17
N THR A 93 -5.55 2.84 -11.26
CA THR A 93 -6.17 3.73 -10.27
C THR A 93 -5.24 4.01 -9.10
N ALA A 94 -4.15 3.25 -8.95
CA ALA A 94 -3.15 3.51 -7.93
C ALA A 94 -2.27 4.69 -8.34
N ASP A 95 -1.70 5.36 -7.35
CA ASP A 95 -0.82 6.50 -7.59
C ASP A 95 0.57 6.09 -8.08
N ALA A 96 1.00 4.88 -7.74
CA ALA A 96 2.27 4.35 -8.21
C ALA A 96 2.26 2.83 -8.17
N TYR A 97 3.11 2.22 -8.99
CA TYR A 97 3.32 0.79 -9.03
C TYR A 97 4.81 0.55 -8.91
N VAL A 98 5.23 -0.09 -7.82
CA VAL A 98 6.64 -0.37 -7.55
C VAL A 98 6.85 -1.87 -7.49
N THR A 99 7.80 -2.37 -8.27
CA THR A 99 8.16 -3.78 -8.23
C THR A 99 9.12 -4.01 -7.06
N LYS A 100 8.87 -5.04 -6.25
CA LYS A 100 9.72 -5.38 -5.11
C LYS A 100 11.15 -5.67 -5.57
N SER A 101 12.11 -5.13 -4.82
CA SER A 101 13.53 -5.32 -5.09
C SER A 101 14.24 -5.62 -3.77
N SER A 102 15.56 -5.80 -3.84
CA SER A 102 16.38 -6.16 -2.67
C SER A 102 16.53 -5.01 -1.66
N ASN A 103 16.18 -3.79 -2.04
CA ASN A 103 16.22 -2.66 -1.12
C ASN A 103 14.93 -1.86 -1.23
N PHE A 104 14.75 -0.91 -0.30
CA PHE A 104 13.50 -0.15 -0.19
C PHE A 104 13.62 1.27 -0.75
N ASP A 105 14.71 1.60 -1.41
CA ASP A 105 14.95 2.98 -1.85
C ASP A 105 13.90 3.48 -2.82
N GLU A 106 13.52 2.66 -3.80
CA GLU A 106 12.50 3.06 -4.77
C GLU A 106 11.15 3.25 -4.09
N LEU A 107 10.78 2.35 -3.18
CA LEU A 107 9.53 2.47 -2.44
C LEU A 107 9.52 3.76 -1.60
N LYS A 108 10.59 4.02 -0.87
CA LYS A 108 10.70 5.21 -0.02
C LYS A 108 10.60 6.48 -0.84
N GLU A 109 11.25 6.50 -2.00
CA GLU A 109 11.22 7.65 -2.89
C GLU A 109 9.80 7.90 -3.42
N LYS A 110 9.11 6.83 -3.85
CA LYS A 110 7.74 6.96 -4.34
C LYS A 110 6.77 7.41 -3.25
N ILE A 111 6.93 6.91 -2.04
CA ILE A 111 6.11 7.37 -0.91
C ILE A 111 6.28 8.86 -0.71
N SER A 112 7.53 9.32 -0.67
CA SER A 112 7.82 10.73 -0.48
C SER A 112 7.21 11.60 -1.59
N GLU A 113 7.35 11.16 -2.85
CA GLU A 113 6.79 11.88 -3.99
C GLU A 113 5.26 11.96 -3.93
N VAL A 114 4.61 10.85 -3.62
CA VAL A 114 3.15 10.80 -3.58
C VAL A 114 2.61 11.66 -2.44
N LEU A 115 3.21 11.57 -1.27
CA LEU A 115 2.78 12.39 -0.13
C LEU A 115 2.98 13.87 -0.41
N ALA A 116 4.09 14.25 -1.05
CA ALA A 116 4.35 15.65 -1.40
C ALA A 116 3.32 16.19 -2.38
N SER A 117 2.90 15.37 -3.35
CA SER A 117 1.95 15.81 -4.37
C SER A 117 0.53 15.96 -3.82
N ARG A 118 0.25 15.36 -2.64
CA ARG A 118 -1.08 15.39 -2.02
C ARG A 118 -1.19 16.40 -0.88
N SER A 119 -0.10 16.98 -0.48
CA SER A 119 -0.10 17.95 0.63
C SER A 119 -0.56 19.34 0.24
#